data_8dbb675bba8ad8a0b2b3e8554d253402
#
_entry.id   8dbb675bba8ad8a0b2b3e8554d253402
#
_cell.length_a   1.000
_cell.length_b   1.000
_cell.length_c   1.000
_cell.angle_alpha   90.00
_cell.angle_beta   90.00
_cell.angle_gamma   90.00
#
_symmetry.space_group_name_H-M   'P 1'
#
loop_
_entity.id
_entity.type
_entity.pdbx_description
1 polymer ?
#
loop_
_entity_poly.entity_id
_entity_poly.type
_entity_poly.pdbx_seq_one_letter_code
_entity_poly.pdbx_strand_id
1 'polypeptide(L)'
;MVASRSRSAGEAVTRQMLRHWQEAVPNDRLAHLVKHAARGLARALQMRLTEHSVSYGHWTFLRVLWEAEGLTQRQLSDEAGVMEPTTFSALNAMEKLGYVVRRPSPNSRKELHVYLTPKGRLLKSKLVPLAEEVNEVALRDVDPPDIAATRRTLLVLIASLAADEAESLTLRRRIPSTRELSRLLNGSRLRARKAPLRRRGRAKKRALAQDAAR
;
A
#
# COMPACT_ATOMS: atom_id res chain seq x y z
N MET A 1 -2.40 34.60 13.01
CA MET A 1 -2.27 34.89 11.57
C MET A 1 -1.50 33.80 10.77
N VAL A 2 -0.54 33.05 11.33
CA VAL A 2 0.23 32.02 10.63
C VAL A 2 -0.60 30.78 10.29
N ALA A 3 -1.49 30.33 11.16
CA ALA A 3 -2.33 29.15 10.95
C ALA A 3 -3.36 29.28 9.79
N SER A 4 -3.83 30.50 9.52
CA SER A 4 -4.77 30.78 8.42
C SER A 4 -4.09 30.67 7.04
N ARG A 5 -2.86 31.18 6.91
CA ARG A 5 -2.08 31.07 5.65
C ARG A 5 -1.69 29.63 5.29
N SER A 6 -1.39 28.80 6.28
CA SER A 6 -1.05 27.38 6.06
C SER A 6 -2.26 26.57 5.56
N ARG A 7 -3.47 26.85 6.09
CA ARG A 7 -4.71 26.19 5.60
C ARG A 7 -5.01 26.56 4.15
N SER A 8 -4.94 27.85 3.80
CA SER A 8 -5.23 28.32 2.44
C SER A 8 -4.25 27.74 1.39
N ALA A 9 -2.98 27.59 1.74
CA ALA A 9 -1.98 26.97 0.86
C ALA A 9 -2.26 25.47 0.65
N GLY A 10 -2.61 24.74 1.69
CA GLY A 10 -2.99 23.33 1.60
C GLY A 10 -4.24 23.11 0.75
N GLU A 11 -5.26 23.95 0.91
CA GLU A 11 -6.48 23.92 0.10
C GLU A 11 -6.23 24.26 -1.37
N ALA A 12 -5.32 25.18 -1.67
CA ALA A 12 -4.97 25.55 -3.03
C ALA A 12 -4.26 24.38 -3.75
N VAL A 13 -3.32 23.71 -3.08
CA VAL A 13 -2.62 22.52 -3.61
C VAL A 13 -3.62 21.39 -3.84
N THR A 14 -4.53 21.16 -2.91
CA THR A 14 -5.57 20.13 -3.06
C THR A 14 -6.48 20.41 -4.24
N ARG A 15 -6.95 21.67 -4.40
CA ARG A 15 -7.78 22.08 -5.54
C ARG A 15 -7.06 21.96 -6.89
N GLN A 16 -5.78 22.29 -6.95
CA GLN A 16 -4.98 22.13 -8.17
C GLN A 16 -4.79 20.66 -8.53
N MET A 17 -4.54 19.82 -7.54
CA MET A 17 -4.40 18.39 -7.72
C MET A 17 -5.72 17.75 -8.19
N LEU A 18 -6.86 18.14 -7.59
CA LEU A 18 -8.18 17.65 -8.01
C LEU A 18 -8.51 18.07 -9.45
N ARG A 19 -8.24 19.30 -9.86
CA ARG A 19 -8.41 19.73 -11.25
C ARG A 19 -7.60 18.89 -12.22
N HIS A 20 -6.34 18.64 -11.93
CA HIS A 20 -5.48 17.76 -12.74
C HIS A 20 -6.06 16.35 -12.90
N TRP A 21 -6.70 15.80 -11.86
CA TRP A 21 -7.34 14.49 -11.92
C TRP A 21 -8.68 14.50 -12.67
N GLN A 22 -9.44 15.59 -12.61
CA GLN A 22 -10.70 15.77 -13.35
C GLN A 22 -10.47 15.92 -14.85
N GLU A 23 -9.38 16.58 -15.25
CA GLU A 23 -9.01 16.81 -16.65
C GLU A 23 -8.33 15.59 -17.32
N ALA A 24 -7.91 14.61 -16.52
CA ALA A 24 -7.27 13.40 -17.04
C ALA A 24 -8.29 12.43 -17.68
N VAL A 25 -7.84 11.74 -18.74
CA VAL A 25 -8.66 10.72 -19.44
C VAL A 25 -9.25 9.72 -18.43
N PRO A 26 -10.58 9.49 -18.44
CA PRO A 26 -11.32 8.87 -17.33
C PRO A 26 -10.81 7.49 -16.89
N ASN A 27 -10.28 6.66 -17.78
CA ASN A 27 -9.94 5.27 -17.48
C ASN A 27 -8.47 5.02 -17.10
N ASP A 28 -7.58 5.97 -17.37
CA ASP A 28 -6.14 5.72 -17.29
C ASP A 28 -5.57 5.90 -15.86
N ARG A 29 -6.37 6.36 -14.89
CA ARG A 29 -5.88 6.75 -13.56
C ARG A 29 -6.73 6.30 -12.37
N LEU A 30 -7.66 5.37 -12.56
CA LEU A 30 -8.50 4.87 -11.46
C LEU A 30 -7.65 4.35 -10.29
N ALA A 31 -6.62 3.56 -10.58
CA ALA A 31 -5.72 3.04 -9.55
C ALA A 31 -5.00 4.14 -8.76
N HIS A 32 -4.66 5.28 -9.41
CA HIS A 32 -4.07 6.43 -8.73
C HIS A 32 -5.08 7.15 -7.84
N LEU A 33 -6.33 7.32 -8.29
CA LEU A 33 -7.41 7.90 -7.48
C LEU A 33 -7.67 7.07 -6.24
N VAL A 34 -7.82 5.75 -6.40
CA VAL A 34 -7.98 4.81 -5.28
C VAL A 34 -6.82 4.92 -4.29
N LYS A 35 -5.57 4.92 -4.79
CA LYS A 35 -4.37 5.09 -3.95
C LYS A 35 -4.38 6.42 -3.20
N HIS A 36 -4.75 7.52 -3.84
CA HIS A 36 -4.79 8.84 -3.21
C HIS A 36 -5.89 8.94 -2.16
N ALA A 37 -7.09 8.43 -2.46
CA ALA A 37 -8.20 8.35 -1.50
C ALA A 37 -7.80 7.51 -0.27
N ALA A 38 -7.27 6.29 -0.48
CA ALA A 38 -6.80 5.43 0.60
C ALA A 38 -5.73 6.10 1.46
N ARG A 39 -4.77 6.81 0.83
CA ARG A 39 -3.74 7.56 1.56
C ARG A 39 -4.33 8.74 2.36
N GLY A 40 -5.36 9.41 1.84
CA GLY A 40 -6.07 10.49 2.54
C GLY A 40 -6.77 9.97 3.80
N LEU A 41 -7.54 8.90 3.66
CA LEU A 41 -8.22 8.21 4.75
C LEU A 41 -7.23 7.72 5.82
N ALA A 42 -6.14 7.06 5.40
CA ALA A 42 -5.10 6.58 6.32
C ALA A 42 -4.46 7.72 7.13
N ARG A 43 -4.17 8.86 6.52
CA ARG A 43 -3.61 10.03 7.22
C ARG A 43 -4.62 10.68 8.17
N ALA A 44 -5.86 10.81 7.75
CA ALA A 44 -6.93 11.36 8.60
C ALA A 44 -7.15 10.49 9.84
N LEU A 45 -7.14 9.17 9.66
CA LEU A 45 -7.23 8.22 10.77
C LEU A 45 -5.97 8.25 11.65
N GLN A 46 -4.77 8.27 11.07
CA GLN A 46 -3.52 8.35 11.83
C GLN A 46 -3.50 9.54 12.78
N MET A 47 -3.98 10.72 12.35
CA MET A 47 -4.03 11.91 13.22
C MET A 47 -4.87 11.66 14.47
N ARG A 48 -6.02 10.98 14.34
CA ARG A 48 -6.90 10.64 15.46
C ARG A 48 -6.32 9.54 16.35
N LEU A 49 -5.75 8.51 15.74
CA LEU A 49 -5.12 7.39 16.47
C LEU A 49 -3.94 7.84 17.34
N THR A 50 -3.25 8.91 16.95
CA THR A 50 -2.08 9.44 17.68
C THR A 50 -2.45 9.86 19.11
N GLU A 51 -3.65 10.37 19.34
CA GLU A 51 -4.15 10.72 20.67
C GLU A 51 -4.27 9.52 21.61
N HIS A 52 -4.39 8.32 21.05
CA HIS A 52 -4.44 7.05 21.77
C HIS A 52 -3.12 6.28 21.76
N SER A 53 -2.01 6.90 21.30
CA SER A 53 -0.70 6.27 21.15
C SER A 53 -0.70 5.05 20.21
N VAL A 54 -1.61 5.02 19.24
CA VAL A 54 -1.73 3.96 18.24
C VAL A 54 -1.30 4.48 16.87
N SER A 55 -0.42 3.74 16.19
CA SER A 55 -0.07 4.02 14.80
C SER A 55 -1.08 3.38 13.84
N TYR A 56 -1.19 3.92 12.62
CA TYR A 56 -2.02 3.31 11.58
C TYR A 56 -1.61 1.85 11.28
N GLY A 57 -0.30 1.55 11.34
CA GLY A 57 0.19 0.17 11.20
C GLY A 57 -0.31 -0.75 12.33
N HIS A 58 -0.32 -0.28 13.59
CA HIS A 58 -0.90 -1.05 14.71
C HIS A 58 -2.42 -1.22 14.56
N TRP A 59 -3.12 -0.17 14.12
CA TRP A 59 -4.55 -0.22 13.83
C TRP A 59 -4.91 -1.32 12.82
N THR A 60 -4.11 -1.46 11.75
CA THR A 60 -4.35 -2.48 10.71
C THR A 60 -4.38 -3.89 11.31
N PHE A 61 -3.44 -4.22 12.20
CA PHE A 61 -3.39 -5.52 12.88
C PHE A 61 -4.46 -5.66 13.95
N LEU A 62 -4.73 -4.62 14.74
CA LEU A 62 -5.79 -4.64 15.76
C LEU A 62 -7.15 -4.91 15.10
N ARG A 63 -7.44 -4.31 13.96
CA ARG A 63 -8.68 -4.54 13.22
C ARG A 63 -8.89 -6.00 12.86
N VAL A 64 -7.85 -6.67 12.36
CA VAL A 64 -7.92 -8.11 12.04
C VAL A 64 -8.14 -8.92 13.32
N LEU A 65 -7.37 -8.63 14.38
CA LEU A 65 -7.45 -9.37 15.64
C LEU A 65 -8.76 -9.15 16.39
N TRP A 66 -9.45 -8.03 16.21
CA TRP A 66 -10.79 -7.84 16.80
C TRP A 66 -11.88 -8.69 16.14
N GLU A 67 -11.65 -9.16 14.92
CA GLU A 67 -12.55 -10.07 14.22
C GLU A 67 -12.13 -11.55 14.42
N ALA A 68 -10.83 -11.83 14.42
CA ALA A 68 -10.28 -13.17 14.58
C ALA A 68 -8.98 -13.17 15.39
N GLU A 69 -9.02 -13.70 16.61
CA GLU A 69 -7.83 -13.91 17.43
C GLU A 69 -7.20 -15.29 17.16
N GLY A 70 -5.97 -15.47 17.59
CA GLY A 70 -5.28 -16.75 17.47
C GLY A 70 -4.74 -17.04 16.06
N LEU A 71 -4.50 -16.01 15.28
CA LEU A 71 -3.84 -16.12 13.99
C LEU A 71 -2.33 -16.27 14.18
N THR A 72 -1.68 -17.04 13.29
CA THR A 72 -0.22 -17.04 13.17
C THR A 72 0.25 -15.70 12.59
N GLN A 73 1.53 -15.39 12.76
CA GLN A 73 2.12 -14.18 12.17
C GLN A 73 1.91 -14.12 10.65
N ARG A 74 2.02 -15.26 9.97
CA ARG A 74 1.82 -15.36 8.52
C ARG A 74 0.36 -15.09 8.14
N GLN A 75 -0.59 -15.76 8.78
CA GLN A 75 -2.02 -15.52 8.55
C GLN A 75 -2.38 -14.05 8.80
N LEU A 76 -1.85 -13.47 9.89
CA LEU A 76 -2.07 -12.06 10.20
C LEU A 76 -1.45 -11.11 9.16
N SER A 77 -0.31 -11.49 8.57
CA SER A 77 0.31 -10.75 7.45
C SER A 77 -0.58 -10.77 6.22
N ASP A 78 -1.07 -11.94 5.86
CA ASP A 78 -1.92 -12.16 4.69
C ASP A 78 -3.26 -11.39 4.85
N GLU A 79 -3.93 -11.52 5.99
CA GLU A 79 -5.17 -10.81 6.30
C GLU A 79 -5.01 -9.27 6.36
N ALA A 80 -3.88 -8.81 6.86
CA ALA A 80 -3.58 -7.37 6.94
C ALA A 80 -3.06 -6.80 5.61
N GLY A 81 -2.76 -7.63 4.60
CA GLY A 81 -2.13 -7.20 3.36
C GLY A 81 -0.74 -6.59 3.55
N VAL A 82 0.03 -7.08 4.53
CA VAL A 82 1.33 -6.54 4.95
C VAL A 82 2.40 -7.61 4.86
N MET A 83 3.59 -7.25 4.44
CA MET A 83 4.73 -8.19 4.35
C MET A 83 5.15 -8.72 5.74
N GLU A 84 5.46 -10.02 5.83
CA GLU A 84 5.85 -10.68 7.09
C GLU A 84 6.92 -9.96 7.93
N PRO A 85 8.01 -9.40 7.35
CA PRO A 85 8.99 -8.65 8.14
C PRO A 85 8.41 -7.40 8.80
N THR A 86 7.46 -6.73 8.14
CA THR A 86 6.76 -5.57 8.69
C THR A 86 5.83 -5.99 9.81
N THR A 87 5.10 -7.10 9.63
CA THR A 87 4.24 -7.70 10.66
C THR A 87 5.05 -8.10 11.88
N PHE A 88 6.20 -8.74 11.71
CA PHE A 88 7.10 -9.10 12.82
C PHE A 88 7.50 -7.87 13.65
N SER A 89 7.94 -6.79 12.97
CA SER A 89 8.36 -5.55 13.64
C SER A 89 7.19 -4.89 14.37
N ALA A 90 6.01 -4.86 13.76
CA ALA A 90 4.80 -4.30 14.37
C ALA A 90 4.35 -5.10 15.59
N LEU A 91 4.32 -6.44 15.50
CA LEU A 91 3.95 -7.30 16.63
C LEU A 91 4.89 -7.13 17.81
N ASN A 92 6.20 -7.01 17.59
CA ASN A 92 7.16 -6.74 18.66
C ASN A 92 6.87 -5.41 19.37
N ALA A 93 6.51 -4.37 18.61
CA ALA A 93 6.12 -3.08 19.18
C ALA A 93 4.78 -3.18 19.93
N MET A 94 3.80 -3.88 19.37
CA MET A 94 2.47 -4.06 19.97
C MET A 94 2.53 -4.90 21.27
N GLU A 95 3.42 -5.89 21.37
CA GLU A 95 3.68 -6.63 22.60
C GLU A 95 4.29 -5.72 23.68
N LYS A 96 5.29 -4.90 23.33
CA LYS A 96 5.89 -3.93 24.27
C LYS A 96 4.86 -2.91 24.78
N LEU A 97 3.92 -2.51 23.95
CA LEU A 97 2.81 -1.63 24.29
C LEU A 97 1.71 -2.35 25.10
N GLY A 98 1.78 -3.68 25.20
CA GLY A 98 0.79 -4.50 25.90
C GLY A 98 -0.55 -4.59 25.16
N TYR A 99 -0.58 -4.50 23.85
CA TYR A 99 -1.80 -4.65 23.04
C TYR A 99 -2.06 -6.10 22.65
N VAL A 100 -1.01 -6.85 22.38
CA VAL A 100 -1.07 -8.25 21.98
C VAL A 100 -0.10 -9.10 22.81
N VAL A 101 -0.29 -10.41 22.75
CA VAL A 101 0.61 -11.43 23.31
C VAL A 101 0.71 -12.57 22.30
N ARG A 102 1.91 -13.13 22.13
CA ARG A 102 2.14 -14.34 21.34
C ARG A 102 2.22 -15.54 22.27
N ARG A 103 1.46 -16.58 21.97
CA ARG A 103 1.42 -17.81 22.76
C ARG A 103 1.56 -19.03 21.83
N PRO A 104 2.19 -20.13 22.29
CA PRO A 104 2.19 -21.37 21.54
C PRO A 104 0.76 -21.86 21.27
N SER A 105 0.55 -22.49 20.12
CA SER A 105 -0.68 -23.16 19.81
C SER A 105 -0.94 -24.32 20.80
N PRO A 106 -2.19 -24.60 21.15
CA PRO A 106 -2.51 -25.85 21.87
C PRO A 106 -2.03 -27.10 21.16
N ASN A 107 -1.98 -27.07 19.83
CA ASN A 107 -1.64 -28.22 18.99
C ASN A 107 -0.15 -28.25 18.55
N SER A 108 0.61 -27.15 18.76
CA SER A 108 2.02 -27.07 18.35
C SER A 108 2.77 -26.04 19.19
N ARG A 109 3.75 -26.52 19.98
CA ARG A 109 4.63 -25.63 20.76
C ARG A 109 5.57 -24.79 19.91
N LYS A 110 5.74 -25.12 18.63
CA LYS A 110 6.63 -24.40 17.69
C LYS A 110 5.96 -23.24 17.01
N GLU A 111 4.63 -23.22 16.95
CA GLU A 111 3.87 -22.22 16.22
C GLU A 111 3.26 -21.21 17.21
N LEU A 112 3.64 -19.94 17.05
CA LEU A 112 3.15 -18.86 17.90
C LEU A 112 1.92 -18.21 17.24
N HIS A 113 0.87 -18.08 18.04
CA HIS A 113 -0.40 -17.45 17.69
C HIS A 113 -0.55 -16.13 18.44
N VAL A 114 -1.14 -15.14 17.77
CA VAL A 114 -1.30 -13.78 18.27
C VAL A 114 -2.69 -13.60 18.88
N TYR A 115 -2.72 -13.11 20.11
CA TYR A 115 -3.95 -12.84 20.86
C TYR A 115 -3.95 -11.41 21.37
N LEU A 116 -5.13 -10.81 21.48
CA LEU A 116 -5.29 -9.52 22.14
C LEU A 116 -5.15 -9.67 23.67
N THR A 117 -4.54 -8.67 24.29
CA THR A 117 -4.63 -8.49 25.74
C THR A 117 -5.96 -7.81 26.11
N PRO A 118 -6.35 -7.74 27.40
CA PRO A 118 -7.48 -6.91 27.82
C PRO A 118 -7.34 -5.44 27.35
N LYS A 119 -6.14 -4.89 27.38
CA LYS A 119 -5.84 -3.54 26.86
C LYS A 119 -6.09 -3.45 25.37
N GLY A 120 -5.63 -4.44 24.57
CA GLY A 120 -5.86 -4.48 23.13
C GLY A 120 -7.33 -4.59 22.76
N ARG A 121 -8.12 -5.36 23.53
CA ARG A 121 -9.59 -5.44 23.33
C ARG A 121 -10.30 -4.13 23.65
N LEU A 122 -9.93 -3.46 24.75
CA LEU A 122 -10.51 -2.17 25.14
C LEU A 122 -10.26 -1.07 24.09
N LEU A 123 -9.20 -1.16 23.30
CA LEU A 123 -8.94 -0.20 22.24
C LEU A 123 -10.05 -0.23 21.15
N LYS A 124 -10.74 -1.35 20.92
CA LYS A 124 -11.82 -1.44 19.91
C LYS A 124 -12.86 -0.35 20.11
N SER A 125 -13.39 -0.22 21.33
CA SER A 125 -14.44 0.76 21.66
C SER A 125 -14.00 2.22 21.53
N LYS A 126 -12.69 2.48 21.60
CA LYS A 126 -12.13 3.84 21.48
C LYS A 126 -11.75 4.20 20.05
N LEU A 127 -11.26 3.23 19.29
CA LEU A 127 -10.64 3.50 18.00
C LEU A 127 -11.59 3.28 16.81
N VAL A 128 -12.57 2.38 16.92
CA VAL A 128 -13.55 2.14 15.85
C VAL A 128 -14.36 3.42 15.56
N PRO A 129 -14.89 4.14 16.56
CA PRO A 129 -15.60 5.40 16.31
C PRO A 129 -14.77 6.45 15.55
N LEU A 130 -13.44 6.48 15.78
CA LEU A 130 -12.55 7.41 15.06
C LEU A 130 -12.46 7.07 13.57
N ALA A 131 -12.49 5.79 13.22
CA ALA A 131 -12.51 5.36 11.83
C ALA A 131 -13.86 5.63 11.15
N GLU A 132 -14.95 5.49 11.91
CA GLU A 132 -16.30 5.85 11.47
C GLU A 132 -16.40 7.35 11.18
N GLU A 133 -15.91 8.20 12.10
CA GLU A 133 -15.84 9.66 11.91
C GLU A 133 -15.03 10.05 10.66
N VAL A 134 -13.91 9.37 10.39
CA VAL A 134 -13.13 9.61 9.16
C VAL A 134 -13.94 9.29 7.91
N ASN A 135 -14.73 8.20 7.93
CA ASN A 135 -15.60 7.86 6.83
C ASN A 135 -16.73 8.90 6.64
N GLU A 136 -17.35 9.35 7.72
CA GLU A 136 -18.36 10.41 7.68
C GLU A 136 -17.81 11.71 7.07
N VAL A 137 -16.62 12.12 7.50
CA VAL A 137 -15.96 13.31 6.95
C VAL A 137 -15.64 13.13 5.47
N ALA A 138 -15.17 11.94 5.07
CA ALA A 138 -14.80 11.68 3.69
C ALA A 138 -16.00 11.60 2.74
N LEU A 139 -17.17 11.19 3.25
CA LEU A 139 -18.39 10.97 2.48
C LEU A 139 -19.44 12.07 2.64
N ARG A 140 -19.15 13.13 3.36
CA ARG A 140 -20.10 14.18 3.72
C ARG A 140 -20.86 14.78 2.52
N ASP A 141 -20.15 14.98 1.42
CA ASP A 141 -20.67 15.64 0.23
C ASP A 141 -20.89 14.64 -0.92
N VAL A 142 -21.07 13.34 -0.59
CA VAL A 142 -21.28 12.27 -1.57
C VAL A 142 -22.70 11.72 -1.44
N ASP A 143 -23.43 11.65 -2.53
CA ASP A 143 -24.79 11.11 -2.54
C ASP A 143 -24.82 9.61 -2.18
N PRO A 144 -25.81 9.15 -1.38
CA PRO A 144 -25.90 7.74 -0.97
C PRO A 144 -25.88 6.73 -2.13
N PRO A 145 -26.53 6.95 -3.29
CA PRO A 145 -26.41 6.07 -4.45
C PRO A 145 -24.97 5.92 -4.97
N ASP A 146 -24.18 7.02 -4.96
CA ASP A 146 -22.80 7.01 -5.42
C ASP A 146 -21.89 6.28 -4.44
N ILE A 147 -22.13 6.41 -3.14
CA ILE A 147 -21.45 5.60 -2.12
C ILE A 147 -21.69 4.11 -2.38
N ALA A 148 -22.97 3.73 -2.62
CA ALA A 148 -23.34 2.34 -2.89
C ALA A 148 -22.72 1.83 -4.20
N ALA A 149 -22.70 2.65 -5.26
CA ALA A 149 -22.09 2.33 -6.54
C ALA A 149 -20.57 2.15 -6.39
N THR A 150 -19.90 3.08 -5.73
CA THR A 150 -18.45 3.02 -5.45
C THR A 150 -18.09 1.76 -4.66
N ARG A 151 -18.87 1.44 -3.61
CA ARG A 151 -18.67 0.22 -2.84
C ARG A 151 -18.78 -1.04 -3.71
N ARG A 152 -19.81 -1.15 -4.56
CA ARG A 152 -19.95 -2.29 -5.48
C ARG A 152 -18.77 -2.40 -6.44
N THR A 153 -18.36 -1.29 -7.03
CA THR A 153 -17.23 -1.26 -7.97
C THR A 153 -15.93 -1.72 -7.30
N LEU A 154 -15.63 -1.20 -6.11
CA LEU A 154 -14.43 -1.60 -5.38
C LEU A 154 -14.45 -3.08 -4.99
N LEU A 155 -15.58 -3.64 -4.59
CA LEU A 155 -15.70 -5.06 -4.27
C LEU A 155 -15.44 -5.94 -5.50
N VAL A 156 -15.99 -5.59 -6.67
CA VAL A 156 -15.73 -6.30 -7.93
C VAL A 156 -14.25 -6.21 -8.31
N LEU A 157 -13.65 -5.02 -8.17
CA LEU A 157 -12.23 -4.81 -8.46
C LEU A 157 -11.33 -5.67 -7.56
N ILE A 158 -11.61 -5.71 -6.26
CA ILE A 158 -10.89 -6.56 -5.30
C ILE A 158 -11.02 -8.04 -5.68
N ALA A 159 -12.23 -8.51 -5.96
CA ALA A 159 -12.47 -9.90 -6.35
C ALA A 159 -11.76 -10.29 -7.65
N SER A 160 -11.78 -9.41 -8.66
CA SER A 160 -11.11 -9.64 -9.93
C SER A 160 -9.59 -9.71 -9.79
N LEU A 161 -8.99 -8.84 -8.97
CA LEU A 161 -7.55 -8.86 -8.70
C LEU A 161 -7.13 -10.09 -7.90
N ALA A 162 -7.95 -10.52 -6.94
CA ALA A 162 -7.69 -11.75 -6.18
C ALA A 162 -7.76 -13.00 -7.08
N ALA A 163 -8.69 -13.03 -8.04
CA ALA A 163 -8.77 -14.12 -9.03
C ALA A 163 -7.54 -14.14 -9.96
N ASP A 164 -7.08 -12.99 -10.45
CA ASP A 164 -5.87 -12.87 -11.28
C ASP A 164 -4.61 -13.32 -10.51
N GLU A 165 -4.50 -12.95 -9.23
CA GLU A 165 -3.40 -13.40 -8.37
C GLU A 165 -3.42 -14.92 -8.17
N ALA A 166 -4.60 -15.52 -7.92
CA ALA A 166 -4.76 -16.96 -7.78
C ALA A 166 -4.38 -17.70 -9.07
N GLU A 167 -4.79 -17.19 -10.24
CA GLU A 167 -4.38 -17.73 -11.55
C GLU A 167 -2.86 -17.61 -11.75
N SER A 168 -2.29 -16.46 -11.41
CA SER A 168 -0.85 -16.23 -11.51
C SER A 168 -0.04 -17.21 -10.65
N LEU A 169 -0.54 -17.58 -9.47
CA LEU A 169 0.08 -18.59 -8.62
C LEU A 169 0.01 -19.99 -9.25
N THR A 170 -1.11 -20.38 -9.87
CA THR A 170 -1.25 -21.67 -10.57
C THR A 170 -0.30 -21.76 -11.77
N LEU A 171 -0.09 -20.66 -12.47
CA LEU A 171 0.85 -20.53 -13.59
C LEU A 171 2.31 -20.38 -13.14
N ARG A 172 2.60 -20.51 -11.83
CA ARG A 172 3.92 -20.28 -11.23
C ARG A 172 4.53 -18.90 -11.54
N ARG A 173 3.69 -17.92 -11.85
CA ARG A 173 4.11 -16.52 -11.96
C ARG A 173 4.33 -15.97 -10.56
N ARG A 174 5.55 -16.15 -10.05
CA ARG A 174 5.90 -15.67 -8.72
C ARG A 174 6.08 -14.16 -8.74
N ILE A 175 5.40 -13.45 -7.83
CA ILE A 175 5.68 -12.03 -7.58
C ILE A 175 7.08 -11.95 -6.93
N PRO A 176 8.08 -11.37 -7.62
CA PRO A 176 9.42 -11.30 -7.04
C PRO A 176 9.41 -10.41 -5.81
N SER A 177 10.10 -10.83 -4.76
CA SER A 177 10.30 -9.99 -3.58
C SER A 177 11.01 -8.68 -3.95
N THR A 178 10.85 -7.63 -3.15
CA THR A 178 11.53 -6.34 -3.36
C THR A 178 13.05 -6.51 -3.52
N ARG A 179 13.64 -7.48 -2.84
CA ARG A 179 15.06 -7.81 -2.92
C ARG A 179 15.42 -8.48 -4.25
N GLU A 180 14.56 -9.35 -4.76
CA GLU A 180 14.71 -9.98 -6.09
C GLU A 180 14.52 -8.95 -7.21
N LEU A 181 13.49 -8.09 -7.11
CA LEU A 181 13.29 -6.96 -8.01
C LEU A 181 14.52 -6.05 -8.07
N SER A 182 15.09 -5.69 -6.93
CA SER A 182 16.31 -4.89 -6.88
C SER A 182 17.50 -5.58 -7.55
N ARG A 183 17.65 -6.90 -7.39
CA ARG A 183 18.70 -7.69 -8.09
C ARG A 183 18.47 -7.75 -9.58
N LEU A 184 17.23 -7.98 -10.03
CA LEU A 184 16.88 -8.01 -11.45
C LEU A 184 17.13 -6.67 -12.13
N LEU A 185 16.72 -5.57 -11.51
CA LEU A 185 16.93 -4.21 -12.01
C LEU A 185 18.42 -3.83 -12.05
N ASN A 186 19.18 -4.18 -11.02
CA ASN A 186 20.62 -3.94 -10.99
C ASN A 186 21.38 -4.84 -11.96
N GLY A 187 20.98 -6.09 -12.12
CA GLY A 187 21.54 -7.01 -13.12
C GLY A 187 21.30 -6.53 -14.56
N SER A 188 20.12 -5.98 -14.84
CA SER A 188 19.78 -5.38 -16.14
C SER A 188 20.61 -4.13 -16.44
N ARG A 189 20.84 -3.26 -15.44
CA ARG A 189 21.71 -2.06 -15.57
C ARG A 189 23.17 -2.43 -15.82
N LEU A 190 23.68 -3.48 -15.18
CA LEU A 190 25.04 -3.98 -15.40
C LEU A 190 25.23 -4.60 -16.77
N ARG A 191 24.22 -5.29 -17.32
CA ARG A 191 24.24 -5.82 -18.70
C ARG A 191 24.17 -4.68 -19.73
N ALA A 192 23.35 -3.66 -19.51
CA ALA A 192 23.27 -2.50 -20.40
C ALA A 192 24.59 -1.69 -20.42
N ARG A 193 25.31 -1.59 -19.29
CA ARG A 193 26.63 -0.93 -19.23
C ARG A 193 27.77 -1.76 -19.84
N LYS A 194 27.63 -3.10 -19.95
CA LYS A 194 28.61 -4.00 -20.57
C LYS A 194 28.34 -4.26 -22.06
N ALA A 195 27.27 -3.75 -22.63
CA ALA A 195 27.05 -3.83 -24.07
C ALA A 195 28.11 -2.98 -24.77
N PRO A 196 28.97 -3.54 -25.64
CA PRO A 196 30.01 -2.77 -26.32
C PRO A 196 29.35 -1.72 -27.18
N LEU A 197 29.75 -0.46 -26.97
CA LEU A 197 29.42 0.65 -27.88
C LEU A 197 29.80 0.22 -29.29
N ARG A 198 28.85 -0.21 -30.11
CA ARG A 198 29.06 -0.45 -31.53
C ARG A 198 29.60 0.86 -32.11
N ARG A 199 30.88 0.86 -32.41
CA ARG A 199 31.58 1.95 -33.09
C ARG A 199 30.84 2.30 -34.40
N ARG A 200 29.96 3.29 -34.33
CA ARG A 200 29.42 3.99 -35.50
C ARG A 200 30.50 4.88 -36.08
N GLY A 201 31.57 4.27 -36.61
CA GLY A 201 32.72 5.06 -37.09
C GLY A 201 33.39 4.54 -38.36
N ARG A 202 32.93 3.47 -38.98
CA ARG A 202 33.58 2.92 -40.17
C ARG A 202 32.83 3.05 -41.50
N ALA A 203 31.57 3.46 -41.47
CA ALA A 203 30.78 3.64 -42.71
C ALA A 203 30.99 5.02 -43.40
N LYS A 204 31.37 6.06 -42.65
CA LYS A 204 31.56 7.40 -43.21
C LYS A 204 32.91 7.64 -43.91
N LYS A 205 33.93 6.80 -43.65
CA LYS A 205 35.22 6.89 -44.32
C LYS A 205 35.31 6.16 -45.68
N ARG A 206 34.35 5.26 -45.97
CA ARG A 206 34.33 4.58 -47.30
C ARG A 206 33.55 5.34 -48.37
N ALA A 207 32.59 6.17 -47.97
CA ALA A 207 31.81 6.99 -48.90
C ALA A 207 32.60 8.20 -49.41
N LEU A 208 33.50 8.77 -48.60
CA LEU A 208 34.34 9.92 -48.98
C LEU A 208 35.59 9.57 -49.84
N ALA A 209 35.95 8.27 -49.90
CA ALA A 209 37.08 7.82 -50.74
C ALA A 209 36.65 7.40 -52.15
N GLN A 210 35.36 7.27 -52.43
CA GLN A 210 34.83 6.95 -53.77
C GLN A 210 34.43 8.19 -54.59
N ASP A 211 34.23 9.34 -53.93
CA ASP A 211 33.93 10.61 -54.64
C ASP A 211 35.18 11.43 -55.06
N ALA A 212 36.36 11.01 -54.60
CA ALA A 212 37.61 11.67 -54.96
C ALA A 212 38.38 11.00 -56.18
N ALA A 213 37.75 9.98 -56.79
CA ALA A 213 38.34 9.23 -57.90
C ALA A 213 37.43 9.23 -59.17
N ARG A 214 36.63 10.31 -59.34
CA ARG A 214 35.94 10.60 -60.59
C ARG A 214 36.23 12.01 -61.07
#